data_415c31ab19249dae042be16f803ba7d1
#
_entry.id   415c31ab19249dae042be16f803ba7d1
#
_cell.length_a   1.000
_cell.length_b   1.000
_cell.length_c   1.000
_cell.angle_alpha   90.00
_cell.angle_beta   90.00
_cell.angle_gamma   90.00
#
_symmetry.space_group_name_H-M   'P 1'
#
loop_
_entity.id
_entity.type
_entity.pdbx_description
1 polymer ?
#
loop_
_entity_poly.entity_id
_entity_poly.type
_entity_poly.pdbx_seq_one_letter_code
_entity_poly.pdbx_strand_id
1 'polypeptide(L)'
;MITGQTGILWRVAATRMPTKWGLFRAIGFERQVSNGGQRAETALAIVLGELTSGAPLLRIHSQCFTGEVLGSLRCDCNGQLEIAMKAIATEGRGLVIYEYQEGRGIGLMAKLQAYELQDAGIDTVQANHALGFKGDCRDFSLPAAILHDLGIKRVRLLTNNSRKAVALADTGIEVVARIPCEVAPTPYSLAYLQTKKKKMGHALSLRRNKSGDSTHFGARGGISPVGEESRAGNAGWRVQGIEAQL
;
A
#
# COMPACT_ATOMS: atom_id res chain seq x y z
N MET A 1 22.24 -3.49 17.31
CA MET A 1 22.88 -4.01 16.07
C MET A 1 21.76 -4.13 15.04
N ILE A 2 21.77 -3.27 14.01
CA ILE A 2 20.77 -3.25 12.95
C ILE A 2 21.20 -4.32 11.96
N THR A 3 20.56 -5.48 11.99
CA THR A 3 20.68 -6.48 10.92
C THR A 3 19.76 -6.07 9.77
N GLY A 4 20.06 -4.92 9.14
CA GLY A 4 19.48 -4.55 7.88
C GLY A 4 20.08 -5.46 6.79
N GLN A 5 19.23 -6.04 5.95
CA GLN A 5 19.68 -6.76 4.77
C GLN A 5 20.52 -5.81 3.91
N THR A 6 21.84 -5.94 3.99
CA THR A 6 22.80 -5.18 3.20
C THR A 6 22.84 -5.76 1.80
N GLY A 7 21.99 -5.27 0.91
CA GLY A 7 22.05 -5.54 -0.51
C GLY A 7 22.59 -4.33 -1.27
N ILE A 8 23.21 -4.56 -2.41
CA ILE A 8 23.61 -3.48 -3.32
C ILE A 8 22.35 -2.91 -3.98
N LEU A 9 22.15 -1.60 -3.83
CA LEU A 9 21.08 -0.85 -4.49
C LEU A 9 21.64 -0.20 -5.76
N TRP A 10 20.90 -0.27 -6.87
CA TRP A 10 21.25 0.48 -8.10
C TRP A 10 20.00 1.06 -8.77
N ARG A 11 20.23 2.13 -9.52
CA ARG A 11 19.23 2.74 -10.38
C ARG A 11 19.25 2.03 -11.73
N VAL A 12 18.11 1.43 -12.11
CA VAL A 12 17.98 0.71 -13.39
C VAL A 12 17.68 1.69 -14.53
N ALA A 13 16.81 2.65 -14.29
CA ALA A 13 16.38 3.63 -15.29
C ALA A 13 15.84 4.89 -14.62
N ALA A 14 15.88 5.99 -15.35
CA ALA A 14 15.20 7.23 -14.97
C ALA A 14 14.57 7.86 -16.22
N THR A 15 13.25 8.13 -16.17
CA THR A 15 12.51 8.67 -17.30
C THR A 15 11.49 9.71 -16.86
N ARG A 16 11.05 10.55 -17.80
CA ARG A 16 9.91 11.45 -17.60
C ARG A 16 8.61 10.65 -17.71
N MET A 17 7.70 10.87 -16.80
CA MET A 17 6.41 10.20 -16.75
C MET A 17 5.28 11.23 -16.65
N PRO A 18 4.64 11.56 -17.78
CA PRO A 18 3.41 12.35 -17.77
C PRO A 18 2.30 11.60 -17.03
N THR A 19 1.63 12.27 -16.11
CA THR A 19 0.50 11.73 -15.35
C THR A 19 -0.66 12.72 -15.35
N LYS A 20 -1.84 12.30 -14.94
CA LYS A 20 -3.00 13.20 -14.76
C LYS A 20 -2.76 14.29 -13.69
N TRP A 21 -1.72 14.18 -12.88
CA TRP A 21 -1.35 15.15 -11.84
C TRP A 21 -0.17 16.05 -12.25
N GLY A 22 0.50 15.76 -13.36
CA GLY A 22 1.64 16.53 -13.85
C GLY A 22 2.75 15.66 -14.41
N LEU A 23 3.87 16.30 -14.74
CA LEU A 23 5.04 15.63 -15.29
C LEU A 23 6.00 15.26 -14.15
N PHE A 24 6.02 14.00 -13.80
CA PHE A 24 6.93 13.42 -12.82
C PHE A 24 8.18 12.83 -13.49
N ARG A 25 9.18 12.53 -12.68
CA ARG A 25 10.32 11.69 -13.05
C ARG A 25 10.14 10.35 -12.34
N ALA A 26 10.13 9.25 -13.10
CA ALA A 26 10.11 7.89 -12.58
C ALA A 26 11.53 7.33 -12.58
N ILE A 27 11.98 6.82 -11.42
CA ILE A 27 13.30 6.20 -11.25
C ILE A 27 13.07 4.78 -10.76
N GLY A 28 13.49 3.80 -11.56
CA GLY A 28 13.47 2.37 -11.20
C GLY A 28 14.68 2.03 -10.33
N PHE A 29 14.44 1.34 -9.23
CA PHE A 29 15.45 0.83 -8.33
C PHE A 29 15.36 -0.67 -8.20
N GLU A 30 16.51 -1.32 -8.13
CA GLU A 30 16.66 -2.72 -7.76
C GLU A 30 17.66 -2.86 -6.63
N ARG A 31 17.40 -3.82 -5.74
CA ARG A 31 18.30 -4.21 -4.66
C ARG A 31 18.45 -5.73 -4.65
N GLN A 32 19.68 -6.20 -4.74
CA GLN A 32 19.97 -7.62 -4.57
C GLN A 32 20.02 -7.95 -3.07
N VAL A 33 19.25 -8.94 -2.65
CA VAL A 33 19.20 -9.40 -1.26
C VAL A 33 19.98 -10.70 -1.15
N SER A 34 21.02 -10.70 -0.29
CA SER A 34 21.92 -11.85 -0.07
C SER A 34 21.32 -12.88 0.89
N ASN A 35 20.17 -13.46 0.60
CA ASN A 35 19.58 -14.53 1.42
C ASN A 35 19.38 -15.78 0.57
N GLY A 36 20.47 -16.47 0.21
CA GLY A 36 20.41 -17.85 -0.33
C GLY A 36 19.71 -18.06 -1.67
N GLY A 37 19.23 -17.01 -2.33
CA GLY A 37 18.59 -17.00 -3.64
C GLY A 37 18.68 -15.63 -4.29
N GLN A 38 18.82 -15.60 -5.61
CA GLN A 38 18.88 -14.37 -6.42
C GLN A 38 17.51 -13.67 -6.47
N ARG A 39 17.01 -13.15 -5.36
CA ARG A 39 15.78 -12.35 -5.36
C ARG A 39 16.15 -10.86 -5.38
N ALA A 40 15.85 -10.19 -6.47
CA ALA A 40 15.93 -8.74 -6.53
C ALA A 40 14.62 -8.13 -5.95
N GLU A 41 14.77 -7.19 -5.04
CA GLU A 41 13.68 -6.30 -4.65
C GLU A 41 13.64 -5.11 -5.59
N THR A 42 12.47 -4.72 -6.03
CA THR A 42 12.28 -3.61 -6.96
C THR A 42 11.34 -2.57 -6.39
N ALA A 43 11.59 -1.30 -6.72
CA ALA A 43 10.71 -0.19 -6.40
C ALA A 43 10.80 0.91 -7.45
N LEU A 44 9.75 1.75 -7.52
CA LEU A 44 9.76 2.99 -8.30
C LEU A 44 9.76 4.18 -7.36
N ALA A 45 10.67 5.14 -7.56
CA ALA A 45 10.53 6.49 -7.01
C ALA A 45 9.91 7.41 -8.07
N ILE A 46 8.71 7.92 -7.78
CA ILE A 46 7.96 8.86 -8.62
C ILE A 46 8.16 10.24 -8.02
N VAL A 47 8.99 11.05 -8.65
CA VAL A 47 9.60 12.26 -8.09
C VAL A 47 9.06 13.51 -8.79
N LEU A 48 8.77 14.56 -8.02
CA LEU A 48 8.46 15.90 -8.51
C LEU A 48 9.32 16.92 -7.76
N GLY A 49 9.90 17.86 -8.52
CA GLY A 49 10.66 18.98 -7.97
C GLY A 49 11.98 18.60 -7.30
N GLU A 50 12.56 19.55 -6.56
CA GLU A 50 13.81 19.41 -5.84
C GLU A 50 13.57 18.73 -4.47
N LEU A 51 14.36 17.72 -4.11
CA LEU A 51 14.13 16.89 -2.92
C LEU A 51 15.14 17.11 -1.79
N THR A 52 16.32 17.66 -2.09
CA THR A 52 17.42 17.71 -1.11
C THR A 52 17.30 18.92 -0.17
N SER A 53 16.51 19.93 -0.53
CA SER A 53 16.25 21.07 0.35
C SER A 53 15.04 20.83 1.27
N GLY A 54 15.20 21.11 2.56
CA GLY A 54 14.12 21.00 3.54
C GLY A 54 13.60 19.58 3.78
N ALA A 55 12.27 19.40 3.89
CA ALA A 55 11.61 18.12 4.11
C ALA A 55 10.50 17.90 3.06
N PRO A 56 10.78 17.25 1.93
CA PRO A 56 9.78 16.98 0.90
C PRO A 56 8.67 16.06 1.41
N LEU A 57 7.50 16.12 0.74
CA LEU A 57 6.45 15.12 0.96
C LEU A 57 6.92 13.76 0.49
N LEU A 58 6.70 12.74 1.33
CA LEU A 58 6.99 11.34 1.02
C LEU A 58 5.75 10.47 1.20
N ARG A 59 5.47 9.64 0.22
CA ARG A 59 4.59 8.49 0.37
C ARG A 59 5.36 7.20 0.09
N ILE A 60 5.45 6.31 1.06
CA ILE A 60 5.83 4.91 0.82
C ILE A 60 4.54 4.16 0.54
N HIS A 61 4.39 3.62 -0.67
CA HIS A 61 3.18 2.97 -1.14
C HIS A 61 3.45 1.51 -1.50
N SER A 62 2.83 0.59 -0.78
CA SER A 62 2.89 -0.83 -1.12
C SER A 62 1.81 -1.16 -2.14
N GLN A 63 2.17 -1.85 -3.22
CA GLN A 63 1.29 -2.25 -4.32
C GLN A 63 -0.02 -2.86 -3.83
N CYS A 64 -1.09 -2.53 -4.53
CA CYS A 64 -2.39 -3.15 -4.37
C CYS A 64 -3.07 -3.31 -5.74
N PHE A 65 -2.71 -4.35 -6.48
CA PHE A 65 -3.20 -4.59 -7.84
C PHE A 65 -4.73 -4.57 -7.91
N THR A 66 -5.41 -5.22 -6.96
CA THR A 66 -6.87 -5.26 -6.95
C THR A 66 -7.51 -3.88 -6.77
N GLY A 67 -6.94 -3.02 -5.92
CA GLY A 67 -7.49 -1.68 -5.67
C GLY A 67 -7.09 -0.66 -6.73
N GLU A 68 -5.85 -0.71 -7.20
CA GLU A 68 -5.26 0.32 -8.06
C GLU A 68 -5.51 0.06 -9.55
N VAL A 69 -5.51 -1.21 -9.98
CA VAL A 69 -5.71 -1.60 -11.38
C VAL A 69 -7.15 -2.07 -11.64
N LEU A 70 -7.69 -2.93 -10.76
CA LEU A 70 -9.02 -3.51 -10.94
C LEU A 70 -10.15 -2.68 -10.29
N GLY A 71 -9.83 -1.60 -9.57
CA GLY A 71 -10.83 -0.73 -8.94
C GLY A 71 -11.61 -1.38 -7.79
N SER A 72 -11.04 -2.41 -7.13
CA SER A 72 -11.70 -3.06 -5.99
C SER A 72 -12.01 -2.09 -4.86
N LEU A 73 -13.23 -2.13 -4.35
CA LEU A 73 -13.70 -1.30 -3.25
C LEU A 73 -13.42 -1.91 -1.87
N ARG A 74 -12.78 -3.07 -1.79
CA ARG A 74 -12.44 -3.74 -0.52
C ARG A 74 -11.39 -3.01 0.31
N CYS A 75 -10.64 -2.08 -0.28
CA CYS A 75 -9.60 -1.32 0.41
C CYS A 75 -9.60 0.16 0.00
N ASP A 76 -8.73 0.92 0.64
CA ASP A 76 -8.51 2.36 0.43
C ASP A 76 -7.21 2.67 -0.35
N CYS A 77 -6.55 1.66 -0.93
CA CYS A 77 -5.19 1.82 -1.48
C CYS A 77 -5.13 2.79 -2.65
N ASN A 78 -6.03 2.65 -3.64
CA ASN A 78 -6.08 3.56 -4.78
C ASN A 78 -6.29 5.02 -4.35
N GLY A 79 -7.28 5.28 -3.48
CA GLY A 79 -7.53 6.63 -2.99
C GLY A 79 -6.35 7.21 -2.20
N GLN A 80 -5.62 6.40 -1.44
CA GLN A 80 -4.40 6.85 -0.76
C GLN A 80 -3.29 7.22 -1.75
N LEU A 81 -3.14 6.49 -2.86
CA LEU A 81 -2.18 6.82 -3.91
C LEU A 81 -2.57 8.14 -4.59
N GLU A 82 -3.85 8.32 -4.91
CA GLU A 82 -4.38 9.55 -5.51
C GLU A 82 -4.17 10.78 -4.60
N ILE A 83 -4.48 10.65 -3.30
CA ILE A 83 -4.22 11.72 -2.32
C ILE A 83 -2.75 12.11 -2.31
N ALA A 84 -1.84 11.13 -2.29
CA ALA A 84 -0.41 11.39 -2.25
C ALA A 84 0.07 12.08 -3.54
N MET A 85 -0.29 11.57 -4.70
CA MET A 85 0.10 12.15 -5.99
C MET A 85 -0.44 13.57 -6.15
N LYS A 86 -1.69 13.82 -5.77
CA LYS A 86 -2.30 15.16 -5.79
C LYS A 86 -1.61 16.12 -4.83
N ALA A 87 -1.33 15.68 -3.59
CA ALA A 87 -0.66 16.53 -2.59
C ALA A 87 0.74 16.94 -3.05
N ILE A 88 1.52 16.00 -3.60
CA ILE A 88 2.86 16.27 -4.14
C ILE A 88 2.78 17.22 -5.34
N ALA A 89 1.83 17.02 -6.24
CA ALA A 89 1.63 17.89 -7.39
C ALA A 89 1.23 19.32 -6.97
N THR A 90 0.35 19.45 -5.98
CA THR A 90 -0.08 20.75 -5.44
C THR A 90 1.08 21.50 -4.77
N GLU A 91 1.94 20.79 -4.05
CA GLU A 91 3.13 21.40 -3.43
C GLU A 91 4.25 21.67 -4.43
N GLY A 92 4.23 21.03 -5.60
CA GLY A 92 5.29 21.10 -6.61
C GLY A 92 6.56 20.33 -6.22
N ARG A 93 6.57 19.61 -5.09
CA ARG A 93 7.74 18.94 -4.56
C ARG A 93 7.39 17.72 -3.68
N GLY A 94 8.03 16.61 -3.95
CA GLY A 94 7.89 15.37 -3.16
C GLY A 94 8.10 14.11 -3.97
N LEU A 95 7.89 12.96 -3.34
CA LEU A 95 8.03 11.67 -4.01
C LEU A 95 7.07 10.62 -3.46
N VAL A 96 6.70 9.69 -4.34
CA VAL A 96 6.10 8.40 -3.97
C VAL A 96 7.14 7.32 -4.20
N ILE A 97 7.45 6.51 -3.19
CA ILE A 97 8.19 5.26 -3.36
C ILE A 97 7.15 4.15 -3.42
N TYR A 98 7.00 3.55 -4.61
CA TYR A 98 6.06 2.47 -4.88
C TYR A 98 6.78 1.13 -4.83
N GLU A 99 6.38 0.26 -3.89
CA GLU A 99 6.99 -1.03 -3.59
C GLU A 99 6.10 -2.17 -4.06
N TYR A 100 6.70 -3.20 -4.63
CA TYR A 100 6.00 -4.41 -5.08
C TYR A 100 5.75 -5.40 -3.91
N GLN A 101 5.23 -4.89 -2.80
CA GLN A 101 4.88 -5.67 -1.60
C GLN A 101 3.36 -5.89 -1.49
N GLU A 102 2.78 -6.56 -2.50
CA GLU A 102 1.35 -6.88 -2.58
C GLU A 102 0.87 -7.67 -1.35
N GLY A 103 -0.38 -7.42 -0.95
CA GLY A 103 -1.02 -8.17 0.14
C GLY A 103 -0.30 -8.03 1.49
N ARG A 104 0.40 -6.91 1.75
CA ARG A 104 1.28 -6.72 2.91
C ARG A 104 2.50 -7.65 2.90
N GLY A 105 3.03 -7.94 1.72
CA GLY A 105 4.21 -8.79 1.53
C GLY A 105 3.91 -10.27 1.36
N ILE A 106 2.64 -10.71 1.38
CA ILE A 106 2.28 -12.12 1.16
C ILE A 106 2.04 -12.47 -0.32
N GLY A 107 1.96 -11.45 -1.18
CA GLY A 107 1.70 -11.61 -2.61
C GLY A 107 0.22 -11.65 -2.98
N LEU A 108 -0.06 -11.59 -4.31
CA LEU A 108 -1.43 -11.46 -4.83
C LEU A 108 -2.25 -12.72 -4.59
N MET A 109 -1.69 -13.91 -4.83
CA MET A 109 -2.45 -15.16 -4.71
C MET A 109 -2.85 -15.44 -3.26
N ALA A 110 -1.94 -15.31 -2.31
CA ALA A 110 -2.26 -15.45 -0.89
C ALA A 110 -3.26 -14.38 -0.41
N LYS A 111 -3.21 -13.17 -0.97
CA LYS A 111 -4.22 -12.14 -0.70
C LYS A 111 -5.61 -12.54 -1.21
N LEU A 112 -5.73 -13.19 -2.37
CA LEU A 112 -7.02 -13.67 -2.88
C LEU A 112 -7.56 -14.81 -2.00
N GLN A 113 -6.71 -15.72 -1.54
CA GLN A 113 -7.09 -16.75 -0.56
C GLN A 113 -7.56 -16.10 0.77
N ALA A 114 -6.87 -15.05 1.23
CA ALA A 114 -7.32 -14.31 2.41
C ALA A 114 -8.68 -13.62 2.18
N TYR A 115 -8.99 -13.17 0.97
CA TYR A 115 -10.31 -12.63 0.63
C TYR A 115 -11.41 -13.70 0.68
N GLU A 116 -11.14 -14.91 0.21
CA GLU A 116 -12.06 -16.04 0.30
C GLU A 116 -12.40 -16.38 1.76
N LEU A 117 -11.39 -16.42 2.63
CA LEU A 117 -11.59 -16.61 4.06
C LEU A 117 -12.40 -15.45 4.70
N GLN A 118 -12.18 -14.21 4.24
CA GLN A 118 -12.96 -13.05 4.71
C GLN A 118 -14.42 -13.11 4.25
N ASP A 119 -14.70 -13.63 3.06
CA ASP A 119 -16.06 -13.86 2.59
C ASP A 119 -16.79 -14.92 3.43
N ALA A 120 -16.05 -15.84 4.04
CA ALA A 120 -16.53 -16.78 5.04
C ALA A 120 -16.64 -16.20 6.47
N GLY A 121 -16.39 -14.89 6.65
CA GLY A 121 -16.55 -14.17 7.93
C GLY A 121 -15.31 -14.03 8.79
N ILE A 122 -14.15 -14.52 8.34
CA ILE A 122 -12.87 -14.42 9.07
C ILE A 122 -12.30 -13.01 8.85
N ASP A 123 -11.78 -12.35 9.91
CA ASP A 123 -11.16 -11.03 9.72
C ASP A 123 -9.78 -11.11 9.03
N THR A 124 -9.34 -9.99 8.46
CA THR A 124 -8.11 -9.92 7.63
C THR A 124 -6.85 -10.43 8.35
N VAL A 125 -6.72 -10.21 9.67
CA VAL A 125 -5.52 -10.64 10.41
C VAL A 125 -5.59 -12.14 10.65
N GLN A 126 -6.74 -12.64 11.05
CA GLN A 126 -6.98 -14.08 11.26
C GLN A 126 -6.85 -14.86 9.94
N ALA A 127 -7.34 -14.32 8.82
CA ALA A 127 -7.19 -14.91 7.50
C ALA A 127 -5.70 -15.08 7.13
N ASN A 128 -4.87 -14.07 7.37
CA ASN A 128 -3.43 -14.19 7.14
C ASN A 128 -2.78 -15.25 8.03
N HIS A 129 -3.17 -15.30 9.31
CA HIS A 129 -2.66 -16.32 10.24
C HIS A 129 -3.07 -17.73 9.82
N ALA A 130 -4.32 -17.93 9.38
CA ALA A 130 -4.80 -19.22 8.88
C ALA A 130 -4.03 -19.71 7.65
N LEU A 131 -3.49 -18.78 6.86
CA LEU A 131 -2.62 -19.05 5.71
C LEU A 131 -1.13 -19.18 6.09
N GLY A 132 -0.78 -19.17 7.40
CA GLY A 132 0.58 -19.30 7.89
C GLY A 132 1.43 -18.01 7.81
N PHE A 133 0.83 -16.85 7.52
CA PHE A 133 1.54 -15.58 7.42
C PHE A 133 1.40 -14.74 8.70
N LYS A 134 2.38 -13.88 8.96
CA LYS A 134 2.24 -12.79 9.92
C LYS A 134 1.20 -11.79 9.44
N GLY A 135 0.58 -11.04 10.35
CA GLY A 135 -0.42 -10.02 9.99
C GLY A 135 0.12 -8.90 9.06
N ASP A 136 1.43 -8.67 9.08
CA ASP A 136 2.14 -7.73 8.20
C ASP A 136 3.59 -8.19 8.00
N CYS A 137 3.93 -8.61 6.78
CA CYS A 137 5.24 -9.14 6.38
C CYS A 137 6.08 -8.10 5.61
N ARG A 138 5.66 -6.82 5.56
CA ARG A 138 6.39 -5.80 4.80
C ARG A 138 7.69 -5.42 5.49
N ASP A 139 8.70 -5.21 4.64
CA ASP A 139 9.98 -4.57 4.98
C ASP A 139 10.03 -3.17 4.37
N PHE A 140 10.48 -2.19 5.14
CA PHE A 140 10.60 -0.79 4.70
C PHE A 140 12.06 -0.34 4.59
N SER A 141 13.01 -1.28 4.57
CA SER A 141 14.44 -0.98 4.42
C SER A 141 14.80 -0.52 2.99
N LEU A 142 14.12 -1.03 1.95
CA LEU A 142 14.33 -0.60 0.58
C LEU A 142 13.93 0.88 0.37
N PRO A 143 12.78 1.39 0.82
CA PRO A 143 12.47 2.81 0.80
C PRO A 143 13.53 3.67 1.49
N ALA A 144 14.03 3.25 2.63
CA ALA A 144 15.08 3.97 3.34
C ALA A 144 16.37 4.05 2.53
N ALA A 145 16.79 2.93 1.92
CA ALA A 145 17.96 2.89 1.04
C ALA A 145 17.80 3.82 -0.17
N ILE A 146 16.60 3.88 -0.77
CA ILE A 146 16.29 4.80 -1.88
C ILE A 146 16.38 6.26 -1.42
N LEU A 147 15.88 6.61 -0.24
CA LEU A 147 15.99 7.97 0.30
C LEU A 147 17.45 8.37 0.50
N HIS A 148 18.29 7.48 1.04
CA HIS A 148 19.73 7.71 1.18
C HIS A 148 20.43 7.91 -0.17
N ASP A 149 20.11 7.08 -1.18
CA ASP A 149 20.62 7.22 -2.54
C ASP A 149 20.23 8.55 -3.20
N LEU A 150 19.03 9.05 -2.90
CA LEU A 150 18.54 10.35 -3.36
C LEU A 150 19.05 11.54 -2.52
N GLY A 151 19.85 11.31 -1.47
CA GLY A 151 20.38 12.35 -0.60
C GLY A 151 19.35 12.98 0.35
N ILE A 152 18.21 12.31 0.56
CA ILE A 152 17.10 12.82 1.39
C ILE A 152 17.31 12.37 2.83
N LYS A 153 17.45 13.32 3.74
CA LYS A 153 17.67 13.06 5.18
C LYS A 153 16.43 13.34 6.03
N ARG A 154 15.51 14.17 5.54
CA ARG A 154 14.33 14.63 6.26
C ARG A 154 13.11 14.55 5.37
N VAL A 155 11.94 14.14 5.91
CA VAL A 155 10.70 14.01 5.13
C VAL A 155 9.47 14.38 5.95
N ARG A 156 8.40 14.80 5.27
CA ARG A 156 7.02 14.81 5.80
C ARG A 156 6.30 13.60 5.22
N LEU A 157 5.96 12.65 6.07
CA LEU A 157 5.48 11.34 5.65
C LEU A 157 3.95 11.27 5.59
N LEU A 158 3.40 11.09 4.39
CA LEU A 158 1.98 10.81 4.14
C LEU A 158 1.66 9.36 4.54
N THR A 159 1.17 9.16 5.76
CA THR A 159 0.88 7.80 6.28
C THR A 159 -0.10 7.80 7.45
N ASN A 160 -0.92 6.75 7.52
CA ASN A 160 -1.72 6.40 8.70
C ASN A 160 -1.05 5.27 9.51
N ASN A 161 0.05 4.68 9.02
CA ASN A 161 0.77 3.57 9.65
C ASN A 161 2.03 4.08 10.36
N SER A 162 2.04 4.03 11.70
CA SER A 162 3.19 4.46 12.52
C SER A 162 4.46 3.63 12.28
N ARG A 163 4.34 2.34 11.92
CA ARG A 163 5.50 1.48 11.65
C ARG A 163 6.39 2.00 10.53
N LYS A 164 5.82 2.69 9.53
CA LYS A 164 6.60 3.31 8.45
C LYS A 164 7.49 4.45 8.95
N ALA A 165 6.98 5.24 9.89
CA ALA A 165 7.76 6.33 10.48
C ALA A 165 8.90 5.78 11.36
N VAL A 166 8.62 4.76 12.17
CA VAL A 166 9.64 4.09 12.99
C VAL A 166 10.73 3.49 12.10
N ALA A 167 10.36 2.72 11.06
CA ALA A 167 11.31 2.09 10.16
C ALA A 167 12.22 3.11 9.44
N LEU A 168 11.74 4.30 9.11
CA LEU A 168 12.57 5.36 8.56
C LEU A 168 13.50 5.96 9.61
N ALA A 169 12.99 6.23 10.81
CA ALA A 169 13.80 6.79 11.92
C ALA A 169 14.96 5.86 12.30
N ASP A 170 14.71 4.54 12.33
CA ASP A 170 15.73 3.52 12.63
C ASP A 170 16.88 3.50 11.61
N THR A 171 16.69 4.08 10.42
CA THR A 171 17.69 4.21 9.36
C THR A 171 18.32 5.61 9.29
N GLY A 172 18.01 6.51 10.24
CA GLY A 172 18.54 7.86 10.28
C GLY A 172 17.80 8.87 9.39
N ILE A 173 16.65 8.51 8.81
CA ILE A 173 15.78 9.46 8.10
C ILE A 173 14.85 10.14 9.11
N GLU A 174 14.95 11.47 9.25
CA GLU A 174 14.10 12.23 10.13
C GLU A 174 12.68 12.40 9.54
N VAL A 175 11.68 11.90 10.24
CA VAL A 175 10.28 12.15 9.92
C VAL A 175 9.79 13.37 10.70
N VAL A 176 9.89 14.57 10.09
CA VAL A 176 9.56 15.85 10.75
C VAL A 176 8.06 16.03 10.98
N ALA A 177 7.22 15.37 10.17
CA ALA A 177 5.77 15.35 10.35
C ALA A 177 5.16 14.09 9.74
N ARG A 178 4.10 13.58 10.38
CA ARG A 178 3.20 12.59 9.78
C ARG A 178 1.94 13.29 9.32
N ILE A 179 1.63 13.15 8.04
CA ILE A 179 0.45 13.73 7.41
C ILE A 179 -0.57 12.62 7.18
N PRO A 180 -1.81 12.76 7.63
CA PRO A 180 -2.86 11.78 7.39
C PRO A 180 -3.09 11.57 5.89
N CYS A 181 -3.31 10.32 5.51
CA CYS A 181 -3.64 9.90 4.16
C CYS A 181 -4.90 9.02 4.22
N GLU A 182 -6.01 9.63 4.68
CA GLU A 182 -7.27 8.93 4.93
C GLU A 182 -8.21 9.10 3.75
N VAL A 183 -8.83 7.99 3.37
CA VAL A 183 -9.94 7.92 2.39
C VAL A 183 -11.22 7.68 3.18
N ALA A 184 -12.31 8.34 2.80
CA ALA A 184 -13.61 8.09 3.41
C ALA A 184 -14.00 6.61 3.23
N PRO A 185 -14.46 5.93 4.29
CA PRO A 185 -14.82 4.53 4.19
C PRO A 185 -16.06 4.34 3.31
N THR A 186 -16.02 3.32 2.46
CA THR A 186 -17.18 2.81 1.73
C THR A 186 -17.82 1.66 2.53
N PRO A 187 -19.07 1.25 2.21
CA PRO A 187 -19.67 0.07 2.81
C PRO A 187 -18.78 -1.19 2.69
N TYR A 188 -18.05 -1.33 1.56
CA TYR A 188 -17.19 -2.46 1.28
C TYR A 188 -15.83 -2.41 1.98
N SER A 189 -15.27 -1.21 2.24
CA SER A 189 -13.96 -1.04 2.88
C SER A 189 -14.04 -0.85 4.39
N LEU A 190 -15.22 -0.57 4.96
CA LEU A 190 -15.36 -0.18 6.37
C LEU A 190 -14.82 -1.25 7.33
N ALA A 191 -15.18 -2.52 7.14
CA ALA A 191 -14.72 -3.62 7.99
C ALA A 191 -13.20 -3.77 7.94
N TYR A 192 -12.60 -3.66 6.75
CA TYR A 192 -11.16 -3.68 6.54
C TYR A 192 -10.45 -2.51 7.26
N LEU A 193 -10.99 -1.29 7.15
CA LEU A 193 -10.42 -0.12 7.81
C LEU A 193 -10.57 -0.18 9.35
N GLN A 194 -11.67 -0.73 9.85
CA GLN A 194 -11.84 -1.00 11.28
C GLN A 194 -10.81 -1.99 11.81
N THR A 195 -10.51 -3.05 11.06
CA THR A 195 -9.45 -4.01 11.38
C THR A 195 -8.08 -3.36 11.41
N LYS A 196 -7.76 -2.52 10.43
CA LYS A 196 -6.52 -1.72 10.41
C LYS A 196 -6.40 -0.85 11.67
N LYS A 197 -7.48 -0.17 12.06
CA LYS A 197 -7.49 0.70 13.25
C LYS A 197 -7.31 -0.12 14.53
N LYS A 198 -8.10 -1.16 14.73
CA LYS A 198 -8.16 -1.93 15.97
C LYS A 198 -6.96 -2.85 16.20
N LYS A 199 -6.51 -3.55 15.12
CA LYS A 199 -5.51 -4.63 15.24
C LYS A 199 -4.13 -4.26 14.72
N MET A 200 -3.98 -3.13 13.98
CA MET A 200 -2.72 -2.78 13.33
C MET A 200 -2.21 -1.38 13.70
N GLY A 201 -2.81 -0.70 14.66
CA GLY A 201 -2.35 0.59 15.15
C GLY A 201 -2.38 1.72 14.11
N HIS A 202 -3.27 1.64 13.10
CA HIS A 202 -3.43 2.73 12.14
C HIS A 202 -4.20 3.89 12.77
N ALA A 203 -3.67 5.11 12.64
CA ALA A 203 -4.36 6.33 13.04
C ALA A 203 -5.42 6.67 11.98
N LEU A 204 -6.66 6.21 12.18
CA LEU A 204 -7.79 6.45 11.29
C LEU A 204 -8.95 7.08 12.05
N SER A 205 -9.51 8.18 11.52
CA SER A 205 -10.71 8.81 12.09
C SER A 205 -11.98 8.04 11.74
N LEU A 206 -12.04 7.42 10.56
CA LEU A 206 -13.19 6.70 9.98
C LEU A 206 -14.44 7.59 9.88
N ARG A 207 -14.28 8.90 9.69
CA ARG A 207 -15.40 9.82 9.51
C ARG A 207 -16.05 9.58 8.16
N ARG A 208 -17.38 9.40 8.15
CA ARG A 208 -18.18 9.49 6.92
C ARG A 208 -18.21 10.95 6.49
N ASN A 209 -17.97 11.23 5.22
CA ASN A 209 -18.24 12.58 4.69
C ASN A 209 -19.71 12.92 4.88
N LYS A 210 -20.01 13.95 5.68
CA LYS A 210 -21.37 14.47 5.88
C LYS A 210 -21.84 15.35 4.72
N SER A 211 -20.97 15.68 3.77
CA SER A 211 -21.30 16.48 2.59
C SER A 211 -21.35 15.58 1.36
N GLY A 212 -22.50 15.65 0.67
CA GLY A 212 -22.74 14.98 -0.61
C GLY A 212 -21.95 15.60 -1.75
N ASP A 213 -20.63 15.67 -1.61
CA ASP A 213 -19.74 15.98 -2.71
C ASP A 213 -19.28 14.66 -3.33
N SER A 214 -20.15 14.18 -4.20
CA SER A 214 -19.85 13.12 -5.16
C SER A 214 -18.82 13.67 -6.14
N THR A 215 -17.52 13.53 -5.82
CA THR A 215 -16.51 13.58 -6.86
C THR A 215 -16.86 12.47 -7.84
N HIS A 216 -17.42 12.89 -8.95
CA HIS A 216 -17.86 12.08 -10.06
C HIS A 216 -16.74 11.13 -10.52
N PHE A 217 -16.81 9.87 -10.07
CA PHE A 217 -16.44 8.80 -10.95
C PHE A 217 -17.60 8.64 -11.92
N GLY A 218 -17.42 9.10 -13.17
CA GLY A 218 -18.41 8.93 -14.21
C GLY A 218 -18.58 7.45 -14.55
N ALA A 219 -19.41 6.77 -13.81
CA ALA A 219 -20.03 5.53 -14.22
C ALA A 219 -21.52 5.79 -14.35
N ARG A 220 -21.95 6.21 -15.55
CA ARG A 220 -23.32 5.98 -16.01
C ARG A 220 -23.46 4.46 -16.19
N GLY A 221 -23.99 3.83 -15.20
CA GLY A 221 -24.30 2.41 -15.17
C GLY A 221 -24.66 2.08 -13.73
N GLY A 222 -25.96 2.17 -13.39
CA GLY A 222 -26.48 1.74 -12.11
C GLY A 222 -26.18 0.26 -11.93
N ILE A 223 -25.25 -0.06 -11.05
CA ILE A 223 -25.15 -1.40 -10.48
C ILE A 223 -26.23 -1.46 -9.43
N SER A 224 -27.37 -2.03 -9.78
CA SER A 224 -28.37 -2.46 -8.80
C SER A 224 -27.66 -3.41 -7.80
N PRO A 225 -27.99 -3.35 -6.50
CA PRO A 225 -27.50 -4.36 -5.58
C PRO A 225 -27.92 -5.72 -6.14
N VAL A 226 -26.95 -6.61 -6.30
CA VAL A 226 -27.19 -8.01 -6.66
C VAL A 226 -28.16 -8.53 -5.61
N GLY A 227 -29.39 -8.83 -6.07
CA GLY A 227 -30.41 -9.40 -5.22
C GLY A 227 -29.89 -10.72 -4.63
N GLU A 228 -30.46 -11.08 -3.48
CA GLU A 228 -30.31 -12.39 -2.87
C GLU A 228 -30.66 -13.47 -3.90
N GLU A 229 -29.67 -13.95 -4.64
CA GLU A 229 -29.83 -15.16 -5.43
C GLU A 229 -29.75 -16.36 -4.50
N SER A 230 -30.85 -17.08 -4.49
CA SER A 230 -31.12 -18.33 -3.82
C SER A 230 -29.93 -19.30 -3.87
N ARG A 231 -29.66 -19.90 -2.72
CA ARG A 231 -28.80 -21.07 -2.55
C ARG A 231 -29.26 -22.21 -3.45
N ALA A 232 -28.62 -22.37 -4.60
CA ALA A 232 -28.65 -23.61 -5.35
C ALA A 232 -27.45 -23.65 -6.31
N GLY A 233 -26.55 -24.60 -6.13
CA GLY A 233 -25.50 -24.91 -7.09
C GLY A 233 -24.09 -24.75 -6.56
N ASN A 234 -23.71 -25.56 -5.57
CA ASN A 234 -22.35 -25.75 -5.10
C ASN A 234 -21.55 -26.55 -6.16
N ALA A 235 -21.01 -25.87 -7.17
CA ALA A 235 -20.00 -26.44 -8.04
C ALA A 235 -18.64 -26.34 -7.31
N GLY A 236 -18.27 -27.44 -6.65
CA GLY A 236 -17.09 -27.50 -5.80
C GLY A 236 -15.78 -27.27 -6.56
N TRP A 237 -15.14 -26.16 -6.28
CA TRP A 237 -13.73 -25.99 -6.48
C TRP A 237 -13.02 -26.65 -5.30
N ARG A 238 -12.47 -27.84 -5.52
CA ARG A 238 -11.65 -28.53 -4.53
C ARG A 238 -10.33 -27.77 -4.40
N VAL A 239 -10.10 -27.16 -3.23
CA VAL A 239 -8.75 -26.76 -2.82
C VAL A 239 -8.01 -28.05 -2.46
N GLN A 240 -7.06 -28.46 -3.30
CA GLN A 240 -6.16 -29.57 -2.96
C GLN A 240 -5.23 -29.10 -1.85
N GLY A 241 -5.33 -29.71 -0.69
CA GLY A 241 -4.25 -29.74 0.30
C GLY A 241 -4.38 -28.89 1.56
N ILE A 242 -5.59 -28.67 2.12
CA ILE A 242 -5.71 -28.23 3.52
C ILE A 242 -6.74 -29.12 4.21
N GLU A 243 -6.27 -30.20 4.85
CA GLU A 243 -7.05 -30.87 5.89
C GLU A 243 -7.07 -29.95 7.12
N ALA A 244 -8.23 -29.35 7.39
CA ALA A 244 -8.47 -28.69 8.65
C ALA A 244 -8.64 -29.75 9.73
N GLN A 245 -7.64 -29.91 10.58
CA GLN A 245 -7.86 -30.53 11.88
C GLN A 245 -8.59 -29.48 12.76
N LEU A 246 -9.85 -29.78 13.04
CA LEU A 246 -10.64 -29.16 14.11
C LEU A 246 -10.20 -29.74 15.47
#